data_fd61ef9e3b9e49181a458d72e1d0c5bb
#
_entry.id   fd61ef9e3b9e49181a458d72e1d0c5bb
#
_cell.length_a   1.000
_cell.length_b   1.000
_cell.length_c   1.000
_cell.angle_alpha   90.00
_cell.angle_beta   90.00
_cell.angle_gamma   90.00
#
_symmetry.space_group_name_H-M   'P 1'
#
loop_
_entity.id
_entity.type
_entity.pdbx_description
1 polymer ?
#
loop_
_entity_poly.entity_id
_entity_poly.type
_entity_poly.pdbx_seq_one_letter_code
_entity_poly.pdbx_strand_id
1 'polypeptide(L)'
;MTRIPPDLSQARRALARSIGLTAFVYGYPLTETYRTCRKQTDPRDAGQANARNMDARGMRCNTLHHGERPSTDADRDVVTPANDLLYTLSWIHLKDGPQLLTVPSSSAHAGRYFVLALYDAYTENFENLGQRNCGT
;
A
#
# COMPACT_ATOMS: atom_id res chain seq x y z
N MET A 1 -29.89 -18.47 -46.85
CA MET A 1 -29.01 -17.44 -46.25
C MET A 1 -27.80 -18.14 -45.69
N THR A 2 -26.69 -18.11 -46.38
CA THR A 2 -25.45 -18.77 -45.96
C THR A 2 -24.77 -17.89 -44.90
N ARG A 3 -24.73 -18.37 -43.65
CA ARG A 3 -24.06 -17.67 -42.56
C ARG A 3 -22.55 -17.70 -42.84
N ILE A 4 -21.95 -16.54 -43.11
CA ILE A 4 -20.51 -16.40 -43.25
C ILE A 4 -19.88 -16.83 -41.90
N PRO A 5 -18.97 -17.81 -41.89
CA PRO A 5 -18.30 -18.16 -40.62
C PRO A 5 -17.54 -16.96 -40.10
N PRO A 6 -17.58 -16.66 -38.79
CA PRO A 6 -16.84 -15.55 -38.24
C PRO A 6 -15.35 -15.74 -38.55
N ASP A 7 -14.70 -14.68 -39.02
CA ASP A 7 -13.25 -14.68 -39.26
C ASP A 7 -12.51 -15.03 -37.96
N LEU A 8 -11.90 -16.20 -37.92
CA LEU A 8 -11.12 -16.67 -36.77
C LEU A 8 -10.05 -15.67 -36.33
N SER A 9 -9.52 -14.89 -37.25
CA SER A 9 -8.51 -13.87 -36.93
C SER A 9 -9.16 -12.69 -36.13
N GLN A 10 -10.37 -12.32 -36.47
CA GLN A 10 -11.12 -11.30 -35.73
C GLN A 10 -11.52 -11.80 -34.34
N ALA A 11 -11.98 -13.03 -34.22
CA ALA A 11 -12.31 -13.65 -32.94
C ALA A 11 -11.09 -13.73 -32.00
N ARG A 12 -9.93 -14.15 -32.54
CA ARG A 12 -8.67 -14.18 -31.78
C ARG A 12 -8.23 -12.79 -31.31
N ARG A 13 -8.36 -11.76 -32.15
CA ARG A 13 -8.04 -10.38 -31.77
C ARG A 13 -8.99 -9.87 -30.69
N ALA A 14 -10.26 -10.17 -30.79
CA ALA A 14 -11.24 -9.79 -29.76
C ALA A 14 -10.94 -10.47 -28.42
N LEU A 15 -10.61 -11.76 -28.44
CA LEU A 15 -10.20 -12.49 -27.24
C LEU A 15 -8.91 -11.93 -26.65
N ALA A 16 -7.90 -11.65 -27.45
CA ALA A 16 -6.65 -11.08 -26.97
C ALA A 16 -6.84 -9.70 -26.32
N ARG A 17 -7.72 -8.86 -26.88
CA ARG A 17 -8.10 -7.58 -26.27
C ARG A 17 -8.81 -7.75 -24.93
N SER A 18 -9.74 -8.71 -24.85
CA SER A 18 -10.46 -9.00 -23.60
C SER A 18 -9.51 -9.47 -22.51
N ILE A 19 -8.61 -10.42 -22.84
CA ILE A 19 -7.57 -10.89 -21.90
C ILE A 19 -6.67 -9.74 -21.48
N GLY A 20 -6.22 -8.91 -22.41
CA GLY A 20 -5.35 -7.76 -22.13
C GLY A 20 -6.00 -6.75 -21.21
N LEU A 21 -7.29 -6.44 -21.42
CA LEU A 21 -8.04 -5.55 -20.54
C LEU A 21 -8.19 -6.12 -19.13
N THR A 22 -8.55 -7.39 -19.02
CA THR A 22 -8.67 -8.06 -17.72
C THR A 22 -7.32 -8.11 -16.98
N ALA A 23 -6.25 -8.44 -17.69
CA ALA A 23 -4.90 -8.45 -17.12
C ALA A 23 -4.44 -7.06 -16.64
N PHE A 24 -4.79 -6.01 -17.41
CA PHE A 24 -4.50 -4.63 -17.01
C PHE A 24 -5.24 -4.25 -15.72
N VAL A 25 -6.55 -4.48 -15.68
CA VAL A 25 -7.38 -4.16 -14.49
C VAL A 25 -6.89 -4.95 -13.27
N TYR A 26 -6.62 -6.24 -13.45
CA TYR A 26 -6.10 -7.10 -12.37
C TYR A 26 -4.73 -6.65 -11.87
N GLY A 27 -3.81 -6.32 -12.76
CA GLY A 27 -2.44 -5.95 -12.40
C GLY A 27 -2.25 -4.50 -11.96
N TYR A 28 -3.26 -3.64 -12.15
CA TYR A 28 -3.15 -2.21 -11.87
C TYR A 28 -2.83 -1.89 -10.40
N PRO A 29 -3.55 -2.45 -9.40
CA PRO A 29 -3.25 -2.18 -7.99
C PRO A 29 -1.82 -2.60 -7.62
N LEU A 30 -1.37 -3.78 -8.05
CA LEU A 30 -0.01 -4.26 -7.84
C LEU A 30 1.05 -3.29 -8.39
N THR A 31 0.82 -2.78 -9.61
CA THR A 31 1.73 -1.84 -10.26
C THR A 31 1.81 -0.52 -9.50
N GLU A 32 0.68 0.03 -9.07
CA GLU A 32 0.64 1.29 -8.32
C GLU A 32 1.24 1.13 -6.91
N THR A 33 0.97 0.02 -6.23
CA THR A 33 1.59 -0.29 -4.94
C THR A 33 3.12 -0.36 -5.06
N TYR A 34 3.62 -1.05 -6.10
CA TYR A 34 5.06 -1.13 -6.36
C TYR A 34 5.67 0.25 -6.67
N ARG A 35 4.99 1.06 -7.50
CA ARG A 35 5.44 2.43 -7.80
C ARG A 35 5.51 3.29 -6.56
N THR A 36 4.49 3.23 -5.70
CA THR A 36 4.46 3.96 -4.43
C THR A 36 5.58 3.50 -3.51
N CYS A 37 5.76 2.19 -3.35
CA CYS A 37 6.88 1.63 -2.60
C CYS A 37 8.22 2.17 -3.11
N ARG A 38 8.47 2.08 -4.41
CA ARG A 38 9.70 2.58 -5.03
C ARG A 38 9.90 4.08 -4.83
N LYS A 39 8.84 4.87 -4.95
CA LYS A 39 8.86 6.31 -4.75
C LYS A 39 9.22 6.66 -3.30
N GLN A 40 8.65 5.95 -2.34
CA GLN A 40 8.89 6.21 -0.92
C GLN A 40 10.21 5.64 -0.41
N THR A 41 10.73 4.57 -1.03
CA THR A 41 11.98 3.90 -0.61
C THR A 41 13.18 4.21 -1.49
N ASP A 42 13.13 5.25 -2.33
CA ASP A 42 14.24 5.60 -3.20
C ASP A 42 15.47 5.99 -2.36
N PRO A 43 16.59 5.28 -2.51
CA PRO A 43 17.80 5.59 -1.74
C PRO A 43 18.41 6.97 -2.05
N ARG A 44 18.06 7.58 -3.20
CA ARG A 44 18.50 8.94 -3.54
C ARG A 44 17.88 9.99 -2.64
N ASP A 45 16.73 9.68 -2.04
CA ASP A 45 16.03 10.52 -1.08
C ASP A 45 16.41 10.20 0.37
N ALA A 46 17.39 9.31 0.59
CA ALA A 46 17.89 8.97 1.92
C ALA A 46 18.49 10.22 2.59
N GLY A 47 18.01 10.56 3.76
CA GLY A 47 18.37 11.79 4.47
C GLY A 47 17.45 12.99 4.20
N GLN A 48 16.61 12.93 3.17
CA GLN A 48 15.50 13.87 2.97
C GLN A 48 14.20 13.35 3.60
N ALA A 49 14.31 12.30 4.40
CA ALA A 49 13.18 11.67 5.06
C ALA A 49 12.41 12.68 5.91
N ASN A 50 11.71 13.58 5.24
CA ASN A 50 10.65 14.36 5.82
C ASN A 50 9.50 13.40 6.10
N ALA A 51 9.74 12.45 7.01
CA ALA A 51 8.77 11.50 7.50
C ALA A 51 7.67 12.22 8.30
N ARG A 52 7.22 13.37 7.79
CA ARG A 52 6.25 14.16 8.55
C ARG A 52 4.83 13.66 8.38
N ASN A 53 4.58 12.85 7.35
CA ASN A 53 3.31 12.15 7.13
C ASN A 53 3.40 11.06 6.03
N MET A 54 2.27 10.72 5.39
CA MET A 54 2.16 9.70 4.34
C MET A 54 3.01 9.96 3.06
N ASP A 55 3.48 11.18 2.85
CA ASP A 55 4.33 11.56 1.71
C ASP A 55 5.83 11.30 1.98
N ALA A 56 6.14 10.49 2.97
CA ALA A 56 7.51 10.16 3.35
C ALA A 56 8.34 9.68 2.16
N ARG A 57 9.58 10.15 2.10
CA ARG A 57 10.58 9.78 1.09
C ARG A 57 11.84 9.24 1.78
N GLY A 58 12.60 8.43 1.06
CA GLY A 58 13.85 7.87 1.59
C GLY A 58 13.65 6.87 2.74
N MET A 59 12.46 6.29 2.83
CA MET A 59 12.15 5.26 3.82
C MET A 59 12.99 4.01 3.60
N ARG A 60 13.32 3.32 4.67
CA ARG A 60 13.91 1.99 4.59
C ARG A 60 12.82 0.93 4.76
N CYS A 61 12.87 -0.13 3.95
CA CYS A 61 12.05 -1.31 4.21
C CYS A 61 12.36 -1.89 5.60
N ASN A 62 11.38 -2.55 6.19
CA ASN A 62 11.48 -3.16 7.53
C ASN A 62 11.82 -2.16 8.65
N THR A 63 11.45 -0.90 8.47
CA THR A 63 11.62 0.17 9.47
C THR A 63 10.32 0.95 9.60
N LEU A 64 9.94 1.27 10.82
CA LEU A 64 8.77 2.10 11.08
C LEU A 64 9.12 3.58 10.85
N HIS A 65 8.30 4.26 10.08
CA HIS A 65 8.38 5.69 9.85
C HIS A 65 7.17 6.37 10.46
N HIS A 66 7.41 7.24 11.42
CA HIS A 66 6.36 7.91 12.18
C HIS A 66 6.09 9.30 11.61
N GLY A 67 4.83 9.58 11.30
CA GLY A 67 4.38 10.92 10.98
C GLY A 67 4.36 11.79 12.22
N GLU A 68 4.82 13.02 12.09
CA GLU A 68 4.91 13.99 13.20
C GLU A 68 3.71 14.96 13.24
N ARG A 69 2.91 14.98 12.18
CA ARG A 69 1.73 15.83 12.07
C ARG A 69 0.61 15.17 11.28
N PRO A 70 -0.64 15.54 11.48
CA PRO A 70 -1.73 15.14 10.59
C PRO A 70 -1.50 15.63 9.16
N SER A 71 -2.16 14.97 8.21
CA SER A 71 -2.15 15.39 6.80
C SER A 71 -2.91 16.68 6.58
N THR A 72 -2.49 17.44 5.58
CA THR A 72 -3.10 18.70 5.14
C THR A 72 -3.38 18.65 3.63
N ASP A 73 -3.97 19.69 3.09
CA ASP A 73 -4.24 19.87 1.67
C ASP A 73 -2.96 19.98 0.81
N ALA A 74 -1.82 20.21 1.44
CA ALA A 74 -0.51 20.20 0.79
C ALA A 74 0.03 18.78 0.53
N ASP A 75 -0.48 17.77 1.23
CA ASP A 75 -0.04 16.38 1.15
C ASP A 75 -0.81 15.65 0.05
N ARG A 76 -0.27 15.63 -1.17
CA ARG A 76 -0.97 15.19 -2.38
C ARG A 76 -0.42 13.92 -3.01
N ASP A 77 0.59 13.32 -2.42
CA ASP A 77 1.20 12.10 -2.94
C ASP A 77 0.35 10.85 -2.69
N VAL A 78 -0.51 10.89 -1.67
CA VAL A 78 -1.47 9.85 -1.33
C VAL A 78 -2.88 10.41 -1.43
N VAL A 79 -3.79 9.61 -1.98
CA VAL A 79 -5.18 10.01 -2.17
C VAL A 79 -5.92 10.00 -0.83
N THR A 80 -6.56 11.11 -0.48
CA THR A 80 -7.43 11.25 0.71
C THR A 80 -6.83 10.76 2.04
N PRO A 81 -5.62 11.19 2.43
CA PRO A 81 -5.10 10.84 3.74
C PRO A 81 -5.97 11.45 4.84
N ALA A 82 -6.14 10.74 5.96
CA ALA A 82 -6.87 11.26 7.11
C ALA A 82 -6.12 12.45 7.73
N ASN A 83 -6.85 13.46 8.13
CA ASN A 83 -6.32 14.73 8.68
C ASN A 83 -6.47 14.86 10.20
N ASP A 84 -6.98 13.83 10.85
CA ASP A 84 -7.30 13.79 12.28
C ASP A 84 -6.50 12.74 13.07
N LEU A 85 -5.52 12.10 12.42
CA LEU A 85 -4.67 11.09 13.05
C LEU A 85 -3.21 11.20 12.60
N LEU A 86 -2.32 10.52 13.32
CA LEU A 86 -0.92 10.35 12.95
C LEU A 86 -0.72 8.99 12.32
N TYR A 87 0.05 8.97 11.24
CA TYR A 87 0.40 7.74 10.54
C TYR A 87 1.75 7.19 10.99
N THR A 88 1.82 5.89 11.04
CA THR A 88 3.09 5.13 11.04
C THR A 88 3.07 4.22 9.83
N LEU A 89 4.09 4.30 9.01
CA LEU A 89 4.22 3.52 7.78
C LEU A 89 5.43 2.60 7.83
N SER A 90 5.31 1.46 7.18
CA SER A 90 6.43 0.58 6.90
C SER A 90 6.17 -0.21 5.61
N TRP A 91 7.19 -0.33 4.78
CA TRP A 91 7.23 -1.31 3.70
C TRP A 91 7.91 -2.57 4.22
N ILE A 92 7.15 -3.66 4.33
CA ILE A 92 7.66 -4.93 4.85
C ILE A 92 8.17 -5.78 3.69
N HIS A 93 9.45 -6.13 3.76
CA HIS A 93 10.12 -6.94 2.76
C HIS A 93 10.51 -8.28 3.38
N LEU A 94 9.77 -9.33 3.04
CA LEU A 94 9.89 -10.66 3.66
C LEU A 94 10.98 -11.55 3.03
N LYS A 95 11.66 -11.07 1.99
CA LYS A 95 12.73 -11.82 1.33
C LYS A 95 13.88 -12.17 2.29
N ASP A 96 14.13 -11.29 3.26
CA ASP A 96 15.24 -11.45 4.22
C ASP A 96 14.80 -12.22 5.48
N GLY A 97 13.58 -12.77 5.48
CA GLY A 97 13.03 -13.56 6.57
C GLY A 97 11.78 -12.95 7.22
N PRO A 98 11.22 -13.61 8.24
CA PRO A 98 10.08 -13.11 8.98
C PRO A 98 10.43 -11.83 9.74
N GLN A 99 9.46 -10.92 9.83
CA GLN A 99 9.61 -9.66 10.57
C GLN A 99 8.83 -9.73 11.88
N LEU A 100 9.44 -9.30 12.97
CA LEU A 100 8.80 -9.17 14.27
C LEU A 100 8.45 -7.69 14.51
N LEU A 101 7.16 -7.41 14.66
CA LEU A 101 6.68 -6.09 15.03
C LEU A 101 6.32 -6.07 16.51
N THR A 102 6.98 -5.19 17.26
CA THR A 102 6.68 -4.99 18.68
C THR A 102 5.95 -3.66 18.85
N VAL A 103 4.84 -3.69 19.56
CA VAL A 103 4.06 -2.50 19.93
C VAL A 103 4.07 -2.36 21.46
N PRO A 104 4.04 -1.13 21.98
CA PRO A 104 3.92 -0.92 23.41
C PRO A 104 2.61 -1.50 23.96
N SER A 105 2.59 -1.89 25.23
CA SER A 105 1.40 -2.39 25.89
C SER A 105 0.30 -1.32 25.98
N SER A 106 -0.97 -1.73 26.08
CA SER A 106 -2.11 -0.83 26.19
C SER A 106 -1.99 0.16 27.37
N SER A 107 -1.37 -0.27 28.47
CA SER A 107 -1.10 0.58 29.63
C SER A 107 -0.11 1.71 29.33
N ALA A 108 0.84 1.50 28.43
CA ALA A 108 1.81 2.53 28.02
C ALA A 108 1.18 3.61 27.12
N HIS A 109 0.03 3.34 26.51
CA HIS A 109 -0.65 4.28 25.60
C HIS A 109 -1.70 5.17 26.27
N ALA A 110 -1.88 5.09 27.57
CA ALA A 110 -2.93 5.84 28.29
C ALA A 110 -4.33 5.68 27.63
N GLY A 111 -4.66 4.49 27.14
CA GLY A 111 -5.93 4.20 26.49
C GLY A 111 -6.10 4.78 25.07
N ARG A 112 -5.04 5.27 24.44
CA ARG A 112 -5.12 5.78 23.06
C ARG A 112 -5.39 4.64 22.07
N TYR A 113 -6.33 4.89 21.18
CA TYR A 113 -6.65 3.97 20.11
C TYR A 113 -5.52 3.91 19.08
N PHE A 114 -5.15 2.71 18.66
CA PHE A 114 -4.30 2.47 17.50
C PHE A 114 -4.79 1.24 16.74
N VAL A 115 -4.44 1.16 15.49
CA VAL A 115 -4.60 -0.01 14.63
C VAL A 115 -3.40 -0.15 13.70
N LEU A 116 -2.90 -1.37 13.57
CA LEU A 116 -1.91 -1.76 12.58
C LEU A 116 -2.67 -2.47 11.46
N ALA A 117 -2.94 -1.76 10.39
CA ALA A 117 -3.62 -2.29 9.22
C ALA A 117 -2.59 -2.86 8.26
N LEU A 118 -2.67 -4.15 7.98
CA LEU A 118 -1.76 -4.85 7.07
C LEU A 118 -2.42 -4.99 5.70
N TYR A 119 -1.68 -4.60 4.68
CA TYR A 119 -2.12 -4.65 3.29
C TYR A 119 -1.17 -5.48 2.46
N ASP A 120 -1.72 -6.24 1.53
CA ASP A 120 -0.92 -6.92 0.52
C ASP A 120 -0.58 -6.00 -0.67
N ALA A 121 0.13 -6.54 -1.65
CA ALA A 121 0.54 -5.79 -2.83
C ALA A 121 -0.63 -5.41 -3.77
N TYR A 122 -1.80 -5.99 -3.60
CA TYR A 122 -3.04 -5.64 -4.31
C TYR A 122 -3.90 -4.62 -3.56
N THR A 123 -3.40 -4.10 -2.43
CA THR A 123 -4.11 -3.19 -1.52
C THR A 123 -5.25 -3.83 -0.74
N GLU A 124 -5.31 -5.17 -0.68
CA GLU A 124 -6.25 -5.87 0.18
C GLU A 124 -5.80 -5.75 1.63
N ASN A 125 -6.68 -5.23 2.48
CA ASN A 125 -6.47 -5.22 3.93
C ASN A 125 -6.78 -6.62 4.48
N PHE A 126 -5.75 -7.40 4.74
CA PHE A 126 -5.92 -8.79 5.15
C PHE A 126 -5.87 -9.00 6.67
N GLU A 127 -5.35 -8.03 7.43
CA GLU A 127 -5.29 -8.13 8.89
C GLU A 127 -5.26 -6.74 9.54
N ASN A 128 -5.89 -6.63 10.71
CA ASN A 128 -5.89 -5.45 11.54
C ASN A 128 -5.57 -5.83 12.98
N LEU A 129 -4.41 -5.41 13.46
CA LEU A 129 -3.94 -5.65 14.82
C LEU A 129 -4.07 -4.37 15.65
N GLY A 130 -4.64 -4.47 16.82
CA GLY A 130 -4.84 -3.31 17.68
C GLY A 130 -5.75 -3.60 18.88
N GLN A 131 -6.19 -2.57 19.57
CA GLN A 131 -6.99 -2.71 20.79
C GLN A 131 -8.25 -3.57 20.63
N ARG A 132 -8.80 -3.69 19.43
CA ARG A 132 -10.01 -4.48 19.19
C ARG A 132 -9.75 -5.97 19.01
N ASN A 133 -8.54 -6.36 18.59
CA ASN A 133 -8.22 -7.72 18.15
C ASN A 133 -7.15 -8.39 19.00
N CYS A 134 -6.24 -7.63 19.58
CA CYS A 134 -5.05 -8.16 20.24
C CYS A 134 -5.19 -8.15 21.75
N GLY A 135 -6.34 -8.31 22.30
CA GLY A 135 -6.53 -8.43 23.75
C GLY A 135 -5.58 -7.53 24.59
N THR A 136 -6.06 -7.02 25.62
CA THR A 136 -5.24 -6.23 26.59
C THR A 136 -4.18 -7.08 27.25
#